data_6d45f3f45b49e79c8c4f1a41b86b347b
#
_entry.id   6d45f3f45b49e79c8c4f1a41b86b347b
#
_cell.length_a   1.000
_cell.length_b   1.000
_cell.length_c   1.000
_cell.angle_alpha   90.00
_cell.angle_beta   90.00
_cell.angle_gamma   90.00
#
_symmetry.space_group_name_H-M   'P 1'
#
loop_
_entity.id
_entity.type
_entity.pdbx_description
1 polymer ?
#
loop_
_entity_poly.entity_id
_entity_poly.type
_entity_poly.pdbx_seq_one_letter_code
_entity_poly.pdbx_strand_id
1 'polypeptide(L)' 'MAYIEKEIGEKLIERMYKSVKTSNKNLDKLIDENDLAGYNTKFLRGLKEGQTNLLKEFIVEIRELEEE' A
#
# COMPACT_ATOMS: atom_id res chain seq x y z
N MET A 1 3.19 27.63 -4.87
CA MET A 1 4.38 27.15 -4.12
C MET A 1 4.17 25.68 -3.76
N ALA A 2 5.14 24.84 -4.03
CA ALA A 2 5.04 23.42 -3.69
C ALA A 2 5.27 23.21 -2.18
N TYR A 3 4.49 22.33 -1.58
CA TYR A 3 4.66 21.95 -0.17
C TYR A 3 5.67 20.83 -0.01
N ILE A 4 5.90 20.04 -1.05
CA ILE A 4 6.86 18.95 -1.07
C ILE A 4 7.69 19.06 -2.34
N GLU A 5 9.01 18.97 -2.22
CA GLU A 5 9.88 18.87 -3.39
C GLU A 5 9.61 17.54 -4.11
N LYS A 6 9.60 17.58 -5.41
CA LYS A 6 9.31 16.41 -6.25
C LYS A 6 10.20 15.22 -5.92
N GLU A 7 11.49 15.46 -5.69
CA GLU A 7 12.44 14.39 -5.35
C GLU A 7 12.09 13.74 -4.02
N ILE A 8 11.69 14.52 -3.02
CA ILE A 8 11.27 14.01 -1.70
C ILE A 8 9.96 13.23 -1.84
N GLY A 9 9.01 13.78 -2.61
CA GLY A 9 7.74 13.10 -2.86
C GLY A 9 7.92 11.74 -3.53
N GLU A 10 8.81 11.65 -4.51
CA GLU A 10 9.10 10.38 -5.19
C GLU A 10 9.74 9.36 -4.24
N LYS A 11 10.63 9.81 -3.36
CA LYS A 11 11.22 8.92 -2.34
C LYS A 11 10.18 8.41 -1.36
N LEU A 12 9.26 9.25 -0.93
CA LEU A 12 8.16 8.85 -0.06
C LEU A 12 7.27 7.81 -0.74
N ILE A 13 6.89 8.05 -1.98
CA ILE A 13 6.07 7.11 -2.76
C ILE A 13 6.79 5.76 -2.89
N GLU A 14 8.08 5.79 -3.21
CA GLU A 14 8.87 4.56 -3.34
C GLU A 14 8.91 3.77 -2.03
N ARG A 15 9.15 4.44 -0.91
CA ARG A 15 9.17 3.79 0.41
C ARG A 15 7.82 3.18 0.77
N MET A 16 6.74 3.92 0.56
CA MET A 16 5.39 3.43 0.82
C MET A 16 5.04 2.25 -0.08
N TYR A 17 5.39 2.34 -1.35
CA TYR A 17 5.18 1.25 -2.31
C TYR A 17 5.89 -0.03 -1.87
N LYS A 18 7.16 0.06 -1.50
CA LYS A 18 7.93 -1.09 -1.02
C LYS A 18 7.34 -1.68 0.26
N SER A 19 6.93 -0.82 1.19
CA SER A 19 6.31 -1.26 2.44
C SER A 19 5.02 -2.01 2.19
N VAL A 20 4.14 -1.47 1.37
CA VAL A 20 2.85 -2.10 1.02
C VAL A 20 3.09 -3.41 0.25
N LYS A 21 4.03 -3.41 -0.67
CA LYS A 21 4.36 -4.61 -1.45
C LYS A 21 4.82 -5.76 -0.53
N THR A 22 5.70 -5.45 0.43
CA THR A 22 6.16 -6.44 1.41
C THR A 22 5.02 -6.93 2.29
N SER A 23 4.20 -6.01 2.80
CA SER A 23 3.03 -6.35 3.61
C SER A 23 2.04 -7.22 2.84
N ASN A 24 1.75 -6.89 1.60
CA ASN A 24 0.84 -7.67 0.75
C ASN A 24 1.40 -9.07 0.47
N LYS A 25 2.70 -9.19 0.28
CA LYS A 25 3.35 -10.49 0.09
C LYS A 25 3.20 -11.37 1.33
N ASN A 26 3.37 -10.79 2.51
CA ASN A 26 3.16 -11.49 3.77
C ASN A 26 1.69 -11.89 3.96
N LEU A 27 0.76 -11.01 3.59
CA LEU A 27 -0.67 -11.31 3.62
C LEU A 27 -1.05 -12.43 2.64
N ASP A 28 -0.47 -12.43 1.44
CA ASP A 28 -0.70 -13.51 0.46
C ASP A 28 -0.30 -14.86 1.04
N LYS A 29 0.82 -14.92 1.74
CA LYS A 29 1.29 -16.14 2.38
C LYS A 29 0.33 -16.59 3.47
N LEU A 30 -0.13 -15.67 4.31
CA LEU A 30 -1.12 -15.97 5.35
C LEU A 30 -2.46 -16.42 4.75
N ILE A 31 -2.89 -15.78 3.67
CA ILE A 31 -4.13 -16.17 2.97
C ILE A 31 -4.01 -17.60 2.47
N ASP A 32 -2.91 -17.94 1.81
CA ASP A 32 -2.70 -19.28 1.28
C ASP A 32 -2.69 -20.34 2.40
N GLU A 33 -1.97 -20.07 3.48
CA GLU A 33 -1.90 -20.97 4.63
C GLU A 33 -3.28 -21.20 5.27
N ASN A 34 -4.05 -20.13 5.42
CA ASN A 34 -5.38 -20.21 6.03
C ASN A 34 -6.41 -20.85 5.09
N ASP A 35 -6.32 -20.57 3.77
CA ASP A 35 -7.18 -21.25 2.78
C ASP A 35 -6.95 -22.76 2.79
N LEU A 36 -5.69 -23.19 2.83
CA LEU A 36 -5.34 -24.61 2.89
C LEU A 36 -5.86 -25.28 4.17
N ALA A 37 -5.90 -24.54 5.28
CA ALA A 37 -6.42 -25.04 6.55
C ALA A 37 -7.94 -24.98 6.63
N GLY A 38 -8.63 -24.43 5.63
CA GLY A 38 -10.08 -24.33 5.58
C GLY A 38 -10.66 -23.13 6.33
N TYR A 39 -9.84 -22.16 6.73
CA TYR A 39 -10.32 -20.96 7.40
C TYR A 39 -10.81 -19.91 6.42
N ASN A 40 -11.72 -19.07 6.88
CA ASN A 40 -12.23 -17.95 6.08
C ASN A 40 -11.18 -16.82 6.00
N THR A 41 -10.75 -16.48 4.79
CA THR A 41 -9.71 -15.47 4.55
C THR A 41 -10.26 -14.12 4.10
N LYS A 42 -11.57 -13.91 4.17
CA LYS A 42 -12.22 -12.68 3.71
C LYS A 42 -11.62 -11.43 4.37
N PHE A 43 -11.37 -11.49 5.68
CA PHE A 43 -10.76 -10.37 6.42
C PHE A 43 -9.36 -10.05 5.91
N LEU A 44 -8.52 -11.08 5.72
CA LEU A 44 -7.14 -10.90 5.23
C LEU A 44 -7.12 -10.32 3.81
N ARG A 45 -8.03 -10.77 2.96
CA ARG A 45 -8.16 -10.25 1.59
C ARG A 45 -8.60 -8.78 1.60
N GLY A 46 -9.52 -8.43 2.51
CA GLY A 46 -9.95 -7.05 2.72
C GLY A 46 -8.83 -6.15 3.20
N LEU A 47 -7.97 -6.62 4.09
CA LEU A 47 -6.80 -5.87 4.54
C LEU A 47 -5.84 -5.57 3.38
N LYS A 48 -5.57 -6.57 2.56
CA LYS A 48 -4.69 -6.42 1.40
C LYS A 48 -5.23 -5.37 0.43
N GLU A 49 -6.51 -5.46 0.11
CA GLU A 49 -7.18 -4.50 -0.77
C GLU A 49 -7.17 -3.10 -0.18
N GLY A 50 -7.47 -2.97 1.13
CA GLY A 50 -7.45 -1.69 1.83
C GLY A 50 -6.08 -1.03 1.82
N GLN A 51 -5.01 -1.79 2.05
CA GLN A 51 -3.64 -1.26 1.99
C GLN A 51 -3.30 -0.74 0.60
N THR A 52 -3.68 -1.46 -0.43
CA THR A 52 -3.43 -1.07 -1.82
C THR A 52 -4.19 0.21 -2.17
N ASN A 53 -5.45 0.32 -1.76
CA ASN A 53 -6.26 1.50 -2.01
C ASN A 53 -5.73 2.72 -1.26
N LEU A 54 -5.32 2.54 -0.02
CA LEU A 54 -4.74 3.61 0.79
C LEU A 54 -3.43 4.13 0.18
N LEU A 55 -2.59 3.23 -0.34
CA LEU A 55 -1.37 3.62 -1.05
C LEU A 55 -1.68 4.51 -2.25
N LYS A 56 -2.70 4.14 -3.04
CA LYS A 56 -3.12 4.93 -4.21
C LYS A 56 -3.56 6.33 -3.79
N GLU A 57 -4.32 6.44 -2.71
CA GLU A 57 -4.77 7.73 -2.18
C GLU A 57 -3.59 8.60 -1.73
N PHE A 58 -2.63 8.01 -1.02
CA PHE A 58 -1.43 8.74 -0.59
C PHE A 58 -0.60 9.22 -1.77
N ILE A 59 -0.48 8.43 -2.82
CA ILE A 59 0.24 8.83 -4.02
C ILE A 59 -0.42 10.07 -4.64
N VAL A 60 -1.76 10.08 -4.76
CA VAL A 60 -2.50 11.22 -5.29
C VAL A 60 -2.26 12.46 -4.42
N GLU A 61 -2.36 12.33 -3.10
CA GLU A 61 -2.13 13.45 -2.18
C GLU A 61 -0.70 14.02 -2.30
N ILE A 62 0.31 13.15 -2.38
CA ILE A 62 1.69 13.58 -2.54
C ILE A 62 1.89 14.32 -3.87
N ARG A 63 1.31 13.82 -4.96
CA ARG A 63 1.38 14.47 -6.26
C ARG A 63 0.74 15.85 -6.25
N GLU A 64 -0.39 15.99 -5.58
CA GLU A 64 -1.05 17.30 -5.42
C GLU A 64 -0.16 18.29 -4.65
N LEU A 65 0.50 17.84 -3.60
CA LEU A 65 1.41 18.69 -2.82
C LEU A 65 2.65 19.10 -3.61
N GLU A 66 3.12 18.23 -4.51
CA GLU A 66 4.24 18.54 -5.40
C GLU A 66 3.89 19.61 -6.43
N GLU A 67 2.65 19.63 -6.89
CA GLU A 67 2.21 20.55 -7.95
C GLU A 67 1.91 21.96 -7.43
N GLU A 68 1.72 22.12 -6.14
CA GLU A 68 1.48 23.41 -5.49
C GLU A 68 2.76 24.24 -5.36
#